data_1cf53006aa27d5feb7e5ea1a8dad398e
#
_entry.id   1cf53006aa27d5feb7e5ea1a8dad398e
#
_cell.length_a   1.000
_cell.length_b   1.000
_cell.length_c   1.000
_cell.angle_alpha   90.00
_cell.angle_beta   90.00
_cell.angle_gamma   90.00
#
_symmetry.space_group_name_H-M   'P 1'
#
loop_
_entity.id
_entity.type
_entity.pdbx_description
1 polymer ?
#
loop_
_entity_poly.entity_id
_entity_poly.type
_entity_poly.pdbx_seq_one_letter_code
_entity_poly.pdbx_strand_id
1 'polypeptide(L)'
;MDLKLKNLDETKELAETFAKCCTQTESSCVIYLIGDLGVGKTTFAQFFIRYFGFDKVKSPTYTLVETYQNDRADIHHFDCYRLTDPEELEYIGIRDYLKSNSLQLIEWPELGKGSIAKADISIKLSGNAESREANISFESKLGRSIKKCVIG
;
A
#
# COMPACT_ATOMS: atom_id res chain seq x y z
N MET A 1 -11.79 -8.46 7.15
CA MET A 1 -11.20 -9.78 6.84
C MET A 1 -9.93 -9.94 7.66
N ASP A 2 -9.87 -10.99 8.42
CA ASP A 2 -8.73 -11.25 9.30
C ASP A 2 -7.96 -12.46 8.80
N LEU A 3 -6.64 -12.32 8.69
CA LEU A 3 -5.76 -13.37 8.24
C LEU A 3 -4.57 -13.51 9.17
N LYS A 4 -4.11 -14.74 9.36
CA LYS A 4 -2.84 -15.03 10.03
C LYS A 4 -1.78 -15.29 8.97
N LEU A 5 -0.66 -14.62 9.10
CA LEU A 5 0.50 -14.76 8.21
C LEU A 5 1.63 -15.41 9.01
N LYS A 6 1.81 -16.70 8.83
CA LYS A 6 2.71 -17.52 9.64
C LYS A 6 4.19 -17.29 9.34
N ASN A 7 4.48 -16.80 8.12
CA ASN A 7 5.85 -16.61 7.67
C ASN A 7 5.89 -15.56 6.56
N LEU A 8 7.10 -15.26 6.11
CA LEU A 8 7.34 -14.27 5.08
C LEU A 8 6.71 -14.66 3.73
N ASP A 9 6.68 -15.94 3.41
CA ASP A 9 6.08 -16.42 2.16
C ASP A 9 4.59 -16.16 2.10
N GLU A 10 3.88 -16.27 3.22
CA GLU A 10 2.45 -15.95 3.28
C GLU A 10 2.20 -14.46 3.13
N THR A 11 3.08 -13.62 3.66
CA THR A 11 3.02 -12.16 3.45
C THR A 11 3.22 -11.83 1.97
N LYS A 12 4.19 -12.48 1.33
CA LYS A 12 4.45 -12.32 -0.11
C LYS A 12 3.23 -12.73 -0.93
N GLU A 13 2.67 -13.88 -0.63
CA GLU A 13 1.50 -14.40 -1.33
C GLU A 13 0.30 -13.44 -1.22
N LEU A 14 0.06 -12.89 -0.04
CA LEU A 14 -0.99 -11.90 0.16
C LEU A 14 -0.75 -10.63 -0.66
N ALA A 15 0.48 -10.12 -0.64
CA ALA A 15 0.84 -8.92 -1.40
C ALA A 15 0.67 -9.14 -2.91
N GLU A 16 1.09 -10.29 -3.42
CA GLU A 16 0.96 -10.64 -4.83
C GLU A 16 -0.51 -10.81 -5.23
N THR A 17 -1.34 -11.37 -4.35
CA THR A 17 -2.78 -11.49 -4.58
C THR A 17 -3.43 -10.13 -4.74
N PHE A 18 -3.11 -9.17 -3.85
CA PHE A 18 -3.60 -7.81 -3.98
C PHE A 18 -3.10 -7.13 -5.24
N ALA A 19 -1.83 -7.28 -5.55
CA ALA A 19 -1.25 -6.71 -6.76
C ALA A 19 -1.96 -7.22 -8.02
N LYS A 20 -2.16 -8.52 -8.10
CA LYS A 20 -2.90 -9.15 -9.21
C LYS A 20 -4.32 -8.59 -9.33
N CYS A 21 -5.02 -8.48 -8.22
CA CYS A 21 -6.41 -7.99 -8.23
C CYS A 21 -6.48 -6.51 -8.61
N CYS A 22 -5.48 -5.72 -8.24
CA CYS A 22 -5.40 -4.32 -8.62
C CYS A 22 -5.16 -4.14 -10.13
N THR A 23 -4.50 -5.08 -10.80
CA THR A 23 -4.30 -5.00 -12.25
C THR A 23 -5.60 -5.15 -13.04
N GLN A 24 -6.64 -5.71 -12.43
CA GLN A 24 -7.91 -5.96 -13.09
C GLN A 24 -8.82 -4.74 -13.08
N THR A 25 -8.38 -3.64 -12.50
CA THR A 25 -9.12 -2.39 -12.50
C THR A 25 -8.39 -1.35 -13.32
N GLU A 26 -9.15 -0.45 -13.94
CA GLU A 26 -8.60 0.69 -14.68
C GLU A 26 -8.64 1.98 -13.83
N SER A 27 -9.05 1.86 -12.58
CA SER A 27 -9.17 2.99 -11.67
C SER A 27 -7.95 3.10 -10.78
N SER A 28 -7.64 4.32 -10.35
CA SER A 28 -6.64 4.55 -9.31
C SER A 28 -7.09 3.87 -8.02
N CYS A 29 -6.14 3.27 -7.31
CA CYS A 29 -6.42 2.58 -6.06
C CYS A 29 -5.47 3.06 -4.96
N VAL A 30 -6.02 3.34 -3.78
CA VAL A 30 -5.26 3.80 -2.62
C VAL A 30 -5.31 2.72 -1.54
N ILE A 31 -4.15 2.22 -1.14
CA ILE A 31 -4.01 1.19 -0.10
C ILE A 31 -3.25 1.79 1.08
N TYR A 32 -3.86 1.79 2.25
CA TYR A 32 -3.20 2.17 3.50
C TYR A 32 -2.54 0.93 4.11
N LEU A 33 -1.29 1.10 4.54
CA LEU A 33 -0.55 0.10 5.29
C LEU A 33 -0.35 0.63 6.70
N ILE A 34 -1.06 0.04 7.66
CA ILE A 34 -1.18 0.51 9.02
C ILE A 34 -0.52 -0.49 9.98
N GLY A 35 0.13 0.00 11.01
CA GLY A 35 0.76 -0.83 12.03
C GLY A 35 2.00 -0.21 12.61
N ASP A 36 2.49 -0.76 13.71
CA ASP A 36 3.68 -0.28 14.40
C ASP A 36 4.95 -0.51 13.58
N LEU A 37 6.05 0.10 14.01
CA LEU A 37 7.35 -0.13 13.40
C LEU A 37 7.71 -1.61 13.43
N GLY A 38 8.26 -2.11 12.33
CA GLY A 38 8.76 -3.49 12.25
C GLY A 38 7.70 -4.57 12.04
N VAL A 39 6.43 -4.21 11.84
CA VAL A 39 5.38 -5.21 11.61
C VAL A 39 5.31 -5.73 10.17
N GLY A 40 6.08 -5.13 9.24
CA GLY A 40 6.16 -5.63 7.87
C GLY A 40 5.42 -4.82 6.83
N LYS A 41 5.07 -3.56 7.12
CA LYS A 41 4.41 -2.69 6.14
C LYS A 41 5.26 -2.48 4.89
N THR A 42 6.52 -2.12 5.08
CA THR A 42 7.45 -1.92 3.97
C THR A 42 7.72 -3.22 3.23
N THR A 43 7.83 -4.33 3.96
CA THR A 43 8.00 -5.67 3.36
C THR A 43 6.83 -6.03 2.45
N PHE A 44 5.61 -5.80 2.92
CA PHE A 44 4.40 -6.01 2.11
C PHE A 44 4.44 -5.14 0.84
N ALA A 45 4.75 -3.85 1.01
CA ALA A 45 4.84 -2.93 -0.12
C ALA A 45 5.88 -3.38 -1.15
N GLN A 46 7.04 -3.85 -0.70
CA GLN A 46 8.09 -4.34 -1.58
C GLN A 46 7.64 -5.56 -2.40
N PHE A 47 6.98 -6.51 -1.78
CA PHE A 47 6.44 -7.67 -2.51
C PHE A 47 5.37 -7.24 -3.52
N PHE A 48 4.50 -6.33 -3.12
CA PHE A 48 3.47 -5.79 -4.01
C PHE A 48 4.09 -5.13 -5.24
N ILE A 49 5.08 -4.26 -5.04
CA ILE A 49 5.74 -3.53 -6.11
C ILE A 49 6.52 -4.48 -7.04
N ARG A 50 7.25 -5.44 -6.48
CA ARG A 50 8.01 -6.41 -7.25
C ARG A 50 7.15 -7.28 -8.16
N TYR A 51 5.90 -7.51 -7.79
CA TYR A 51 4.97 -8.25 -8.65
C TYR A 51 4.85 -7.64 -10.05
N PHE A 52 4.98 -6.33 -10.16
CA PHE A 52 4.87 -5.62 -11.43
C PHE A 52 6.18 -5.58 -12.23
N GLY A 53 7.22 -6.25 -11.77
CA GLY A 53 8.49 -6.36 -12.50
C GLY A 53 9.58 -5.41 -12.06
N PHE A 54 9.38 -4.67 -10.98
CA PHE A 54 10.41 -3.76 -10.46
C PHE A 54 11.40 -4.52 -9.58
N ASP A 55 12.68 -4.53 -9.97
CA ASP A 55 13.73 -5.25 -9.23
C ASP A 55 14.31 -4.44 -8.08
N LYS A 56 14.44 -3.13 -8.27
CA LYS A 56 15.02 -2.23 -7.27
C LYS A 56 13.92 -1.48 -6.55
N VAL A 57 13.54 -1.98 -5.39
CA VAL A 57 12.51 -1.37 -4.55
C VAL A 57 13.16 -0.74 -3.32
N LYS A 58 13.00 0.58 -3.19
CA LYS A 58 13.57 1.37 -2.09
C LYS A 58 12.51 1.64 -1.03
N SER A 59 12.96 1.81 0.22
CA SER A 59 12.09 2.29 1.28
C SER A 59 11.92 3.81 1.16
N PRO A 60 10.70 4.35 1.24
CA PRO A 60 10.47 5.80 1.19
C PRO A 60 10.64 6.49 2.55
N THR A 61 11.24 5.83 3.54
CA THR A 61 11.37 6.34 4.90
C THR A 61 12.01 7.74 4.95
N TYR A 62 13.02 7.97 4.11
CA TYR A 62 13.72 9.26 4.09
C TYR A 62 13.34 10.16 2.92
N THR A 63 12.76 9.59 1.88
CA THR A 63 12.41 10.32 0.65
C THR A 63 10.95 10.74 0.62
N LEU A 64 10.15 10.22 1.54
CA LEU A 64 8.72 10.44 1.66
C LEU A 64 7.91 9.72 0.58
N VAL A 65 8.36 9.71 -0.67
CA VAL A 65 7.71 8.99 -1.77
C VAL A 65 8.76 8.40 -2.70
N GLU A 66 8.50 7.15 -3.13
CA GLU A 66 9.24 6.49 -4.20
C GLU A 66 8.24 6.10 -5.30
N THR A 67 8.58 6.39 -6.55
CA THR A 67 7.71 6.18 -7.70
C THR A 67 8.27 5.10 -8.61
N TYR A 68 7.39 4.22 -9.08
CA TYR A 68 7.71 3.10 -9.97
C TYR A 68 6.77 3.11 -11.16
N GLN A 69 7.32 3.25 -12.36
CA GLN A 69 6.53 3.32 -13.59
C GLN A 69 7.09 2.39 -14.65
N ASN A 70 6.23 1.58 -15.24
CA ASN A 70 6.52 0.76 -16.41
C ASN A 70 5.23 0.53 -17.20
N ASP A 71 5.27 -0.35 -18.20
CA ASP A 71 4.10 -0.63 -19.02
C ASP A 71 2.96 -1.31 -18.25
N ARG A 72 3.25 -1.90 -17.10
CA ARG A 72 2.27 -2.63 -16.29
C ARG A 72 1.62 -1.80 -15.21
N ALA A 73 2.35 -0.84 -14.64
CA ALA A 73 1.87 -0.11 -13.46
C ALA A 73 2.52 1.25 -13.28
N ASP A 74 1.80 2.12 -12.61
CA ASP A 74 2.25 3.41 -12.09
C ASP A 74 1.98 3.37 -10.59
N ILE A 75 3.04 3.22 -9.78
CA ILE A 75 2.93 3.00 -8.35
C ILE A 75 3.67 4.09 -7.59
N HIS A 76 3.01 4.66 -6.58
CA HIS A 76 3.61 5.66 -5.68
C HIS A 76 3.55 5.11 -4.27
N HIS A 77 4.72 4.91 -3.67
CA HIS A 77 4.86 4.39 -2.32
C HIS A 77 5.26 5.53 -1.37
N PHE A 78 4.37 5.87 -0.44
CA PHE A 78 4.55 6.94 0.53
C PHE A 78 4.82 6.36 1.92
N ASP A 79 5.65 7.06 2.70
CA ASP A 79 5.83 6.80 4.12
C ASP A 79 5.72 8.11 4.89
N CYS A 80 4.62 8.28 5.61
CA CYS A 80 4.32 9.50 6.34
C CYS A 80 4.93 9.56 7.74
N TYR A 81 5.73 8.56 8.14
CA TYR A 81 6.24 8.45 9.50
C TYR A 81 7.02 9.68 9.98
N ARG A 82 7.79 10.29 9.09
CA ARG A 82 8.63 11.46 9.43
C ARG A 82 7.96 12.81 9.23
N LEU A 83 6.69 12.82 8.83
CA LEU A 83 5.97 14.07 8.68
C LEU A 83 5.78 14.76 10.03
N THR A 84 6.12 16.03 10.11
CA THR A 84 5.80 16.87 11.27
C THR A 84 4.47 17.59 11.08
N ASP A 85 4.09 17.81 9.81
CA ASP A 85 2.84 18.45 9.43
C ASP A 85 2.34 17.81 8.12
N PRO A 86 1.07 17.40 8.02
CA PRO A 86 0.50 16.86 6.78
C PRO A 86 0.65 17.80 5.57
N GLU A 87 0.75 19.12 5.80
CA GLU A 87 0.95 20.08 4.72
C GLU A 87 2.24 19.85 3.93
N GLU A 88 3.22 19.14 4.50
CA GLU A 88 4.45 18.80 3.79
C GLU A 88 4.14 17.97 2.53
N LEU A 89 3.05 17.22 2.54
CA LEU A 89 2.59 16.45 1.37
C LEU A 89 2.10 17.36 0.24
N GLU A 90 1.51 18.49 0.60
CA GLU A 90 1.08 19.49 -0.40
C GLU A 90 2.27 20.09 -1.13
N TYR A 91 3.40 20.31 -0.44
CA TYR A 91 4.61 20.85 -1.05
C TYR A 91 5.21 19.93 -2.10
N ILE A 92 5.05 18.62 -1.95
CA ILE A 92 5.54 17.66 -2.97
C ILE A 92 4.49 17.41 -4.05
N GLY A 93 3.32 18.07 -3.99
CA GLY A 93 2.27 17.90 -4.98
C GLY A 93 1.54 16.58 -4.88
N ILE A 94 1.17 16.16 -3.67
CA ILE A 94 0.53 14.86 -3.42
C ILE A 94 -0.65 14.58 -4.36
N ARG A 95 -1.40 15.61 -4.72
CA ARG A 95 -2.59 15.46 -5.58
C ARG A 95 -2.24 15.06 -7.00
N ASP A 96 -1.04 15.40 -7.47
CA ASP A 96 -0.58 15.06 -8.82
C ASP A 96 -0.22 13.58 -8.92
N TYR A 97 -0.01 12.90 -7.79
CA TYR A 97 0.28 11.46 -7.78
C TYR A 97 -0.98 10.61 -7.94
N LEU A 98 -2.17 11.15 -7.71
CA LEU A 98 -3.43 10.41 -7.84
C LEU A 98 -3.98 10.60 -9.25
N LYS A 99 -3.50 9.81 -10.19
CA LYS A 99 -3.91 9.82 -11.60
C LYS A 99 -4.62 8.52 -11.96
N SER A 100 -5.29 8.50 -13.13
CA SER A 100 -5.91 7.29 -13.67
C SER A 100 -4.89 6.15 -13.75
N ASN A 101 -5.29 4.97 -13.36
CA ASN A 101 -4.47 3.75 -13.40
C ASN A 101 -3.24 3.80 -12.50
N SER A 102 -3.18 4.72 -11.53
CA SER A 102 -2.10 4.78 -10.56
C SER A 102 -2.48 4.03 -9.28
N LEU A 103 -1.47 3.44 -8.63
CA LEU A 103 -1.62 2.76 -7.36
C LEU A 103 -0.85 3.55 -6.31
N GLN A 104 -1.47 3.82 -5.16
CA GLN A 104 -0.78 4.43 -4.02
C GLN A 104 -0.74 3.45 -2.86
N LEU A 105 0.45 3.23 -2.33
CA LEU A 105 0.67 2.50 -1.09
C LEU A 105 1.13 3.54 -0.07
N ILE A 106 0.39 3.70 1.03
CA ILE A 106 0.68 4.76 2.01
C ILE A 106 0.89 4.12 3.38
N GLU A 107 2.13 4.21 3.89
CA GLU A 107 2.48 3.81 5.25
C GLU A 107 2.27 4.99 6.19
N TRP A 108 1.85 4.71 7.42
CA TRP A 108 1.55 5.72 8.44
C TRP A 108 0.54 6.77 7.95
N PRO A 109 -0.61 6.32 7.38
CA PRO A 109 -1.57 7.27 6.80
C PRO A 109 -2.15 8.25 7.83
N GLU A 110 -2.23 7.86 9.10
CA GLU A 110 -2.72 8.70 10.18
C GLU A 110 -1.91 9.99 10.34
N LEU A 111 -0.64 9.97 9.96
CA LEU A 111 0.23 11.17 10.03
C LEU A 111 0.08 12.07 8.81
N GLY A 112 -0.57 11.59 7.75
CA GLY A 112 -0.86 12.37 6.54
C GLY A 112 -2.32 12.80 6.43
N LYS A 113 -3.12 12.55 7.46
CA LYS A 113 -4.56 12.82 7.44
C LYS A 113 -4.87 14.27 7.07
N GLY A 114 -5.77 14.44 6.14
CA GLY A 114 -6.16 15.74 5.61
C GLY A 114 -5.49 16.11 4.29
N SER A 115 -4.31 15.54 4.02
CA SER A 115 -3.57 15.78 2.77
C SER A 115 -3.53 14.58 1.84
N ILE A 116 -3.81 13.38 2.34
CA ILE A 116 -3.82 12.16 1.52
C ILE A 116 -5.23 11.80 1.07
N ALA A 117 -5.32 11.05 -0.04
CA ALA A 117 -6.58 10.51 -0.53
C ALA A 117 -7.15 9.49 0.47
N LYS A 118 -8.46 9.30 0.45
CA LYS A 118 -9.11 8.26 1.25
C LYS A 118 -8.71 6.88 0.74
N ALA A 119 -8.59 5.93 1.65
CA ALA A 119 -8.26 4.57 1.28
C ALA A 119 -9.42 3.87 0.56
N ASP A 120 -9.07 3.09 -0.44
CA ASP A 120 -9.98 2.08 -0.98
C ASP A 120 -9.85 0.79 -0.16
N ILE A 121 -8.64 0.51 0.31
CA ILE A 121 -8.33 -0.66 1.12
C ILE A 121 -7.39 -0.23 2.25
N SER A 122 -7.68 -0.69 3.47
CA SER A 122 -6.77 -0.52 4.60
C SER A 122 -6.31 -1.89 5.07
N ILE A 123 -4.99 -2.08 5.17
CA ILE A 123 -4.38 -3.31 5.66
C ILE A 123 -3.64 -2.97 6.96
N LYS A 124 -4.17 -3.44 8.07
CA LYS A 124 -3.55 -3.28 9.38
C LYS A 124 -2.77 -4.52 9.72
N LEU A 125 -1.45 -4.37 9.87
CA LEU A 125 -0.55 -5.44 10.23
C LEU A 125 -0.17 -5.34 11.71
N SER A 126 -0.09 -6.49 12.38
CA SER A 126 0.36 -6.59 13.76
C SER A 126 1.17 -7.86 13.93
N GLY A 127 1.88 -7.97 15.07
CA GLY A 127 2.71 -9.13 15.36
C GLY A 127 4.16 -8.93 14.95
N ASN A 128 4.83 -10.02 14.60
CA ASN A 128 6.25 -10.02 14.23
C ASN A 128 6.50 -10.87 12.98
N ALA A 129 7.78 -11.01 12.59
CA ALA A 129 8.15 -11.72 11.37
C ALA A 129 7.68 -13.18 11.32
N GLU A 130 7.57 -13.84 12.46
CA GLU A 130 7.21 -15.26 12.55
C GLU A 130 5.70 -15.49 12.68
N SER A 131 4.96 -14.47 13.12
CA SER A 131 3.53 -14.57 13.30
C SER A 131 2.91 -13.19 13.20
N ARG A 132 2.44 -12.84 12.01
CA ARG A 132 1.72 -11.60 11.74
C ARG A 132 0.24 -11.85 11.63
N GLU A 133 -0.51 -10.81 11.93
CA GLU A 133 -1.94 -10.78 11.65
C GLU A 133 -2.22 -9.61 10.72
N ALA A 134 -3.10 -9.84 9.75
CA ALA A 134 -3.56 -8.81 8.83
C ALA A 134 -5.06 -8.63 9.01
N ASN A 135 -5.47 -7.43 9.37
CA ASN A 135 -6.88 -7.03 9.38
C ASN A 135 -7.11 -6.12 8.17
N ILE A 136 -7.97 -6.53 7.27
CA ILE A 136 -8.18 -5.87 5.99
C ILE A 136 -9.58 -5.32 5.90
N SER A 137 -9.69 -4.02 5.61
CA SER A 137 -10.95 -3.30 5.43
C SER A 137 -11.05 -2.82 3.99
N PHE A 138 -12.17 -3.10 3.35
CA PHE A 138 -12.47 -2.66 1.98
C PHE A 138 -13.45 -1.49 2.07
N GLU A 139 -12.93 -0.27 1.92
CA GLU A 139 -13.61 0.95 2.38
C GLU A 139 -14.30 1.74 1.28
N SER A 140 -14.16 1.34 0.02
CA SER A 140 -14.80 1.99 -1.10
C SER A 140 -15.50 0.98 -2.00
N LYS A 141 -16.24 1.48 -2.98
CA LYS A 141 -16.86 0.63 -4.01
C LYS A 141 -15.77 -0.15 -4.77
N LEU A 142 -14.68 0.54 -5.12
CA LEU A 142 -13.52 -0.11 -5.76
C LEU A 142 -12.90 -1.16 -4.84
N GLY A 143 -12.69 -0.81 -3.57
CA GLY A 143 -12.16 -1.74 -2.58
C GLY A 143 -13.00 -2.99 -2.46
N ARG A 144 -14.32 -2.85 -2.41
CA ARG A 144 -15.23 -4.01 -2.35
C ARG A 144 -15.20 -4.85 -3.63
N SER A 145 -14.98 -4.22 -4.77
CA SER A 145 -14.78 -4.95 -6.03
C SER A 145 -13.48 -5.78 -6.00
N ILE A 146 -12.41 -5.19 -5.47
CA ILE A 146 -11.13 -5.89 -5.31
C ILE A 146 -11.27 -7.05 -4.31
N LYS A 147 -12.05 -6.88 -3.25
CA LYS A 147 -12.33 -7.95 -2.28
C LYS A 147 -12.83 -9.22 -2.97
N LYS A 148 -13.71 -9.09 -3.95
CA LYS A 148 -14.25 -10.25 -4.68
C LYS A 148 -13.16 -11.02 -5.40
N CYS A 149 -12.16 -10.33 -5.93
CA CYS A 149 -11.00 -10.95 -6.56
C CYS A 149 -10.09 -11.62 -5.52
N VAL A 150 -9.83 -10.95 -4.41
CA VAL A 150 -8.92 -11.45 -3.36
C VAL A 150 -9.44 -12.74 -2.72
N ILE A 151 -10.72 -12.81 -2.42
CA ILE A 151 -11.33 -13.97 -1.76
C ILE A 151 -11.91 -14.98 -2.74
N GLY A 152 -12.05 -14.61 -3.99
CA GLY A 152 -12.57 -15.47 -5.06
C GLY A 152 -11.50 -16.29 -5.68
#